data_127f0e2e91960cf6fe512bfe45634c03
#
_entry.id   127f0e2e91960cf6fe512bfe45634c03
#
_cell.length_a   1.000
_cell.length_b   1.000
_cell.length_c   1.000
_cell.angle_alpha   90.00
_cell.angle_beta   90.00
_cell.angle_gamma   90.00
#
_symmetry.space_group_name_H-M   'P 1'
#
loop_
_entity.id
_entity.type
_entity.pdbx_description
1 polymer ?
#
loop_
_entity_poly.entity_id
_entity_poly.type
_entity_poly.pdbx_seq_one_letter_code
_entity_poly.pdbx_strand_id
1 'polypeptide(L)'
;MTTSAGDKKREQARSALVVTKITQFIAKMNIAPLPRNYELIYEILSGHNPAMGRDILALGNAPQQHEIDLIGQRHNLPGFSRIEAEQMASEAFDTLTQISARLDASLQRTETFLASLEQDEDGEPPATERFVDLLGDIHEEQTSLRHFIAMGLVKIREVERNRGELQAASLRDALTALPNRAAFLEKLGGLFSKDRAASATTLALLDIDHFREINGKYGSAAGNKALRRLAALFRKTIKKDDFVARIGGDEFAFLFASVPQNTAEAIAERLRQSVEALRFVTQEGDGEHLTVSIGVAAVDGTATPAEFFSHAELALLSARCGTRNCVVGYSREVAQHSRSSYLAQLGD
;
A
#
# COMPACT_ATOMS: atom_id res chain seq x y z
N MET A 1 3.54 20.10 34.65
CA MET A 1 3.89 20.55 33.28
C MET A 1 5.37 20.34 32.90
N THR A 2 6.07 19.38 33.48
CA THR A 2 7.51 19.11 33.20
C THR A 2 7.78 17.76 32.54
N THR A 3 6.75 17.00 32.18
CA THR A 3 6.85 15.63 31.62
C THR A 3 7.06 15.58 30.11
N SER A 4 6.66 16.59 29.34
CA SER A 4 6.70 16.60 27.88
C SER A 4 8.12 16.68 27.26
N ALA A 5 9.04 17.43 27.88
CA ALA A 5 10.40 17.58 27.36
C ALA A 5 11.29 16.35 27.66
N GLY A 6 11.05 15.68 28.77
CA GLY A 6 11.75 14.44 29.16
C GLY A 6 11.37 13.24 28.28
N ASP A 7 10.12 13.12 27.90
CA ASP A 7 9.62 12.01 27.08
C ASP A 7 10.04 12.16 25.62
N LYS A 8 9.99 13.36 25.04
CA LYS A 8 10.56 13.64 23.71
C LYS A 8 12.06 13.32 23.65
N LYS A 9 12.81 13.68 24.68
CA LYS A 9 14.25 13.39 24.78
C LYS A 9 14.53 11.88 24.89
N ARG A 10 13.68 11.13 25.62
CA ARG A 10 13.78 9.66 25.72
C ARG A 10 13.37 8.98 24.40
N GLU A 11 12.37 9.47 23.70
CA GLU A 11 11.93 8.94 22.41
C GLU A 11 12.96 9.22 21.30
N GLN A 12 13.54 10.42 21.29
CA GLN A 12 14.68 10.75 20.41
C GLN A 12 15.91 9.90 20.74
N ALA A 13 16.22 9.66 22.01
CA ALA A 13 17.30 8.78 22.40
C ALA A 13 17.06 7.31 22.02
N ARG A 14 15.82 6.81 22.12
CA ARG A 14 15.46 5.47 21.65
C ARG A 14 15.56 5.35 20.12
N SER A 15 15.05 6.33 19.39
CA SER A 15 15.16 6.35 17.92
C SER A 15 16.61 6.42 17.47
N ALA A 16 17.43 7.27 18.09
CA ALA A 16 18.87 7.35 17.84
C ALA A 16 19.58 6.02 18.14
N LEU A 17 19.18 5.32 19.21
CA LEU A 17 19.75 4.02 19.57
C LEU A 17 19.40 2.95 18.53
N VAL A 18 18.18 2.94 18.00
CA VAL A 18 17.76 2.00 16.95
C VAL A 18 18.52 2.26 15.66
N VAL A 19 18.65 3.52 15.24
CA VAL A 19 19.43 3.90 14.05
C VAL A 19 20.89 3.46 14.20
N THR A 20 21.49 3.70 15.37
CA THR A 20 22.87 3.26 15.65
C THR A 20 23.01 1.73 15.56
N LYS A 21 22.06 0.96 16.10
CA LYS A 21 22.08 -0.49 16.01
C LYS A 21 21.93 -0.99 14.57
N ILE A 22 21.06 -0.37 13.77
CA ILE A 22 20.88 -0.70 12.35
C ILE A 22 22.20 -0.46 11.61
N THR A 23 22.82 0.71 11.79
CA THR A 23 24.08 1.06 11.13
C THR A 23 25.21 0.11 11.52
N GLN A 24 25.30 -0.25 12.79
CA GLN A 24 26.28 -1.22 13.29
C GLN A 24 26.06 -2.60 12.70
N PHE A 25 24.82 -3.04 12.58
CA PHE A 25 24.46 -4.34 11.99
C PHE A 25 24.82 -4.38 10.50
N ILE A 26 24.46 -3.33 9.73
CA ILE A 26 24.81 -3.16 8.32
C ILE A 26 26.32 -3.24 8.12
N ALA A 27 27.08 -2.48 8.93
CA ALA A 27 28.54 -2.47 8.86
C ALA A 27 29.15 -3.83 9.23
N LYS A 28 28.64 -4.50 10.28
CA LYS A 28 29.14 -5.80 10.75
C LYS A 28 28.91 -6.90 9.72
N MET A 29 27.76 -6.89 9.05
CA MET A 29 27.38 -7.87 8.03
C MET A 29 27.86 -7.50 6.63
N ASN A 30 28.58 -6.38 6.48
CA ASN A 30 29.02 -5.83 5.19
C ASN A 30 27.87 -5.70 4.17
N ILE A 31 26.72 -5.27 4.62
CA ILE A 31 25.53 -5.06 3.80
C ILE A 31 25.59 -3.66 3.17
N ALA A 32 25.17 -3.52 1.91
CA ALA A 32 25.10 -2.22 1.26
C ALA A 32 24.09 -1.28 2.00
N PRO A 33 24.42 0.00 2.23
CA PRO A 33 23.57 0.96 2.95
C PRO A 33 22.42 1.48 2.05
N LEU A 34 21.58 0.56 1.51
CA LEU A 34 20.44 0.89 0.70
C LEU A 34 19.19 1.11 1.59
N PRO A 35 18.28 2.06 1.24
CA PRO A 35 17.08 2.34 2.04
C PRO A 35 16.27 1.09 2.40
N ARG A 36 16.09 0.16 1.47
CA ARG A 36 15.38 -1.11 1.71
C ARG A 36 16.08 -2.01 2.72
N ASN A 37 17.39 -1.99 2.78
CA ASN A 37 18.16 -2.78 3.76
C ASN A 37 17.98 -2.21 5.18
N TYR A 38 17.83 -0.89 5.34
CA TYR A 38 17.47 -0.28 6.62
C TYR A 38 16.10 -0.74 7.10
N GLU A 39 15.09 -0.81 6.22
CA GLU A 39 13.76 -1.33 6.53
C GLU A 39 13.84 -2.78 7.02
N LEU A 40 14.53 -3.65 6.29
CA LEU A 40 14.71 -5.06 6.64
C LEU A 40 15.38 -5.24 8.00
N ILE A 41 16.47 -4.53 8.26
CA ILE A 41 17.19 -4.60 9.53
C ILE A 41 16.36 -4.00 10.67
N TYR A 42 15.59 -2.94 10.41
CA TYR A 42 14.65 -2.38 11.39
C TYR A 42 13.61 -3.41 11.84
N GLU A 43 13.00 -4.13 10.91
CA GLU A 43 12.01 -5.19 11.21
C GLU A 43 12.63 -6.34 12.02
N ILE A 44 13.86 -6.72 11.71
CA ILE A 44 14.61 -7.73 12.48
C ILE A 44 14.88 -7.27 13.91
N LEU A 45 15.44 -6.06 14.08
CA LEU A 45 15.82 -5.52 15.39
C LEU A 45 14.60 -5.16 16.26
N SER A 46 13.46 -4.86 15.61
CA SER A 46 12.18 -4.62 16.30
C SER A 46 11.53 -5.91 16.81
N GLY A 47 12.02 -7.08 16.38
CA GLY A 47 11.49 -8.39 16.78
C GLY A 47 10.11 -8.72 16.19
N HIS A 48 9.64 -7.96 15.20
CA HIS A 48 8.33 -8.17 14.57
C HIS A 48 8.29 -9.47 13.75
N ASN A 49 9.44 -9.86 13.16
CA ASN A 49 9.55 -11.08 12.36
C ASN A 49 10.80 -11.90 12.72
N PRO A 50 10.71 -12.79 13.71
CA PRO A 50 11.86 -13.63 14.12
C PRO A 50 12.33 -14.62 13.04
N ALA A 51 11.45 -14.98 12.08
CA ALA A 51 11.81 -15.86 10.97
C ALA A 51 12.79 -15.17 10.02
N MET A 52 12.50 -13.92 9.65
CA MET A 52 13.37 -13.10 8.81
C MET A 52 14.76 -12.88 9.42
N GLY A 53 14.83 -12.69 10.76
CA GLY A 53 16.10 -12.61 11.47
C GLY A 53 16.95 -13.86 11.33
N ARG A 54 16.34 -15.05 11.37
CA ARG A 54 17.04 -16.33 11.14
C ARG A 54 17.52 -16.48 9.70
N ASP A 55 16.69 -16.09 8.74
CA ASP A 55 17.02 -16.17 7.32
C ASP A 55 18.22 -15.30 6.98
N ILE A 56 18.29 -14.07 7.49
CA ILE A 56 19.44 -13.17 7.29
C ILE A 56 20.70 -13.69 7.96
N LEU A 57 20.60 -14.19 9.18
CA LEU A 57 21.77 -14.74 9.90
C LEU A 57 22.31 -16.02 9.23
N ALA A 58 21.46 -16.78 8.55
CA ALA A 58 21.86 -17.97 7.80
C ALA A 58 22.73 -17.65 6.55
N LEU A 59 22.67 -16.41 6.01
CA LEU A 59 23.50 -15.97 4.88
C LEU A 59 24.98 -15.76 5.27
N GLY A 60 25.32 -15.68 6.55
CA GLY A 60 26.70 -15.48 7.02
C GLY A 60 27.15 -13.99 6.99
N ASN A 61 28.48 -13.79 7.05
CA ASN A 61 29.09 -12.47 7.27
C ASN A 61 29.47 -11.76 5.96
N ALA A 62 28.70 -11.55 5.04
CA ALA A 62 28.79 -10.71 3.82
C ALA A 62 27.85 -11.25 2.76
N PRO A 63 26.55 -11.20 2.99
CA PRO A 63 25.59 -11.69 2.04
C PRO A 63 25.59 -10.83 0.78
N GLN A 64 25.36 -11.46 -0.37
CA GLN A 64 25.19 -10.75 -1.63
C GLN A 64 23.86 -10.00 -1.60
N GLN A 65 23.79 -8.83 -2.27
CA GLN A 65 22.58 -8.00 -2.25
C GLN A 65 21.35 -8.76 -2.75
N HIS A 66 21.49 -9.62 -3.78
CA HIS A 66 20.39 -10.40 -4.32
C HIS A 66 19.80 -11.42 -3.32
N GLU A 67 20.63 -11.97 -2.40
CA GLU A 67 20.17 -12.89 -1.35
C GLU A 67 19.35 -12.14 -0.30
N ILE A 68 19.77 -10.91 0.03
CA ILE A 68 19.02 -10.00 0.92
C ILE A 68 17.68 -9.60 0.28
N ASP A 69 17.71 -9.28 -1.03
CA ASP A 69 16.52 -8.92 -1.79
C ASP A 69 15.51 -10.07 -1.81
N LEU A 70 15.95 -11.32 -1.99
CA LEU A 70 15.09 -12.51 -1.92
C LEU A 70 14.44 -12.71 -0.54
N ILE A 71 15.15 -12.41 0.54
CA ILE A 71 14.59 -12.48 1.89
C ILE A 71 13.54 -11.38 2.08
N GLY A 72 13.86 -10.13 1.69
CA GLY A 72 12.91 -9.02 1.75
C GLY A 72 11.62 -9.30 0.98
N GLN A 73 11.72 -9.89 -0.22
CA GLN A 73 10.59 -10.33 -1.04
C GLN A 73 9.80 -11.45 -0.36
N ARG A 74 10.47 -12.52 0.12
CA ARG A 74 9.81 -13.65 0.83
C ARG A 74 8.98 -13.20 2.02
N HIS A 75 9.44 -12.18 2.72
CA HIS A 75 8.75 -11.61 3.88
C HIS A 75 7.84 -10.42 3.54
N ASN A 76 7.61 -10.15 2.25
CA ASN A 76 6.71 -9.10 1.74
C ASN A 76 7.01 -7.69 2.31
N LEU A 77 8.29 -7.32 2.41
CA LEU A 77 8.66 -5.98 2.83
C LEU A 77 8.38 -4.95 1.71
N PRO A 78 7.71 -3.83 2.00
CA PRO A 78 7.33 -2.83 1.01
C PRO A 78 8.49 -2.30 0.15
N GLY A 79 9.67 -2.09 0.74
CA GLY A 79 10.85 -1.61 0.02
C GLY A 79 11.43 -2.61 -1.01
N PHE A 80 10.98 -3.88 -0.98
CA PHE A 80 11.46 -4.93 -1.88
C PHE A 80 10.43 -5.30 -2.97
N SER A 81 9.18 -4.92 -2.84
CA SER A 81 8.14 -5.15 -3.85
C SER A 81 8.42 -4.44 -5.18
N ARG A 82 9.11 -3.30 -5.13
CA ARG A 82 9.49 -2.54 -6.32
C ARG A 82 10.54 -3.26 -7.18
N ILE A 83 11.46 -4.00 -6.55
CA ILE A 83 12.50 -4.77 -7.26
C ILE A 83 11.87 -5.88 -8.08
N GLU A 84 10.90 -6.58 -7.52
CA GLU A 84 10.16 -7.64 -8.20
C GLU A 84 9.42 -7.11 -9.43
N ALA A 85 8.76 -5.94 -9.30
CA ALA A 85 8.09 -5.28 -10.42
C ALA A 85 9.08 -4.82 -11.51
N GLU A 86 10.25 -4.31 -11.14
CA GLU A 86 11.31 -3.90 -12.08
C GLU A 86 11.91 -5.11 -12.80
N GLN A 87 12.16 -6.22 -12.11
CA GLN A 87 12.63 -7.47 -12.71
C GLN A 87 11.63 -8.05 -13.70
N MET A 88 10.36 -8.13 -13.32
CA MET A 88 9.27 -8.59 -14.17
C MET A 88 9.12 -7.73 -15.43
N ALA A 89 9.21 -6.40 -15.30
CA ALA A 89 9.15 -5.48 -16.42
C ALA A 89 10.33 -5.69 -17.38
N SER A 90 11.55 -5.91 -16.87
CA SER A 90 12.73 -6.22 -17.65
C SER A 90 12.58 -7.53 -18.43
N GLU A 91 12.13 -8.60 -17.77
CA GLU A 91 11.89 -9.89 -18.42
C GLU A 91 10.80 -9.83 -19.51
N ALA A 92 9.75 -9.04 -19.29
CA ALA A 92 8.72 -8.81 -20.30
C ALA A 92 9.29 -8.05 -21.52
N PHE A 93 10.11 -7.02 -21.26
CA PHE A 93 10.78 -6.26 -22.31
C PHE A 93 11.74 -7.12 -23.14
N ASP A 94 12.55 -7.96 -22.48
CA ASP A 94 13.46 -8.90 -23.15
C ASP A 94 12.69 -9.89 -24.04
N THR A 95 11.56 -10.39 -23.55
CA THR A 95 10.68 -11.29 -24.32
C THR A 95 10.11 -10.61 -25.55
N LEU A 96 9.63 -9.35 -25.42
CA LEU A 96 9.12 -8.56 -26.55
C LEU A 96 10.22 -8.26 -27.58
N THR A 97 11.43 -7.96 -27.12
CA THR A 97 12.58 -7.71 -27.98
C THR A 97 12.95 -8.96 -28.79
N GLN A 98 12.94 -10.14 -28.17
CA GLN A 98 13.17 -11.40 -28.85
C GLN A 98 12.07 -11.73 -29.89
N ILE A 99 10.80 -11.44 -29.56
CA ILE A 99 9.68 -11.60 -30.52
C ILE A 99 9.89 -10.69 -31.72
N SER A 100 10.24 -9.42 -31.51
CA SER A 100 10.48 -8.46 -32.59
C SER A 100 11.63 -8.93 -33.50
N ALA A 101 12.77 -9.31 -32.95
CA ALA A 101 13.90 -9.78 -33.72
C ALA A 101 13.59 -11.02 -34.58
N ARG A 102 12.78 -11.96 -34.06
CA ARG A 102 12.34 -13.13 -34.81
C ARG A 102 11.35 -12.80 -35.93
N LEU A 103 10.43 -11.83 -35.68
CA LEU A 103 9.52 -11.31 -36.70
C LEU A 103 10.28 -10.66 -37.85
N ASP A 104 11.28 -9.82 -37.54
CA ASP A 104 12.10 -9.15 -38.53
C ASP A 104 12.87 -10.15 -39.38
N ALA A 105 13.46 -11.19 -38.77
CA ALA A 105 14.15 -12.28 -39.50
C ALA A 105 13.21 -13.07 -40.40
N SER A 106 11.98 -13.35 -39.94
CA SER A 106 10.95 -14.04 -40.72
C SER A 106 10.50 -13.22 -41.92
N LEU A 107 10.30 -11.90 -41.74
CA LEU A 107 9.97 -10.98 -42.82
C LEU A 107 11.05 -10.92 -43.88
N GLN A 108 12.32 -10.80 -43.47
CA GLN A 108 13.45 -10.77 -44.42
C GLN A 108 13.55 -12.07 -45.24
N ARG A 109 13.31 -13.23 -44.64
CA ARG A 109 13.32 -14.50 -45.39
C ARG A 109 12.16 -14.59 -46.38
N THR A 110 10.97 -14.12 -45.97
CA THR A 110 9.81 -14.09 -46.85
C THR A 110 10.03 -13.13 -48.04
N GLU A 111 10.64 -11.96 -47.80
CA GLU A 111 11.03 -11.03 -48.86
C GLU A 111 12.07 -11.62 -49.82
N THR A 112 13.08 -12.29 -49.27
CA THR A 112 14.10 -13.00 -50.08
C THR A 112 13.49 -14.09 -50.96
N PHE A 113 12.51 -14.82 -50.40
CA PHE A 113 11.76 -15.83 -51.11
C PHE A 113 10.93 -15.22 -52.27
N LEU A 114 10.19 -14.14 -52.01
CA LEU A 114 9.42 -13.42 -53.03
C LEU A 114 10.32 -12.91 -54.14
N ALA A 115 11.49 -12.31 -53.80
CA ALA A 115 12.45 -11.83 -54.77
C ALA A 115 13.05 -12.97 -55.61
N SER A 116 13.24 -14.17 -55.06
CA SER A 116 13.69 -15.34 -55.83
C SER A 116 12.64 -15.84 -56.83
N LEU A 117 11.36 -15.70 -56.52
CA LEU A 117 10.26 -16.03 -57.45
C LEU A 117 10.15 -15.03 -58.60
N GLU A 118 10.44 -13.74 -58.37
CA GLU A 118 10.41 -12.68 -59.39
C GLU A 118 11.57 -12.77 -60.36
N GLN A 119 12.72 -13.33 -59.95
CA GLN A 119 13.93 -13.49 -60.80
C GLN A 119 13.86 -14.68 -61.75
N ASP A 120 12.97 -15.64 -61.55
CA ASP A 120 12.78 -16.82 -62.43
C ASP A 120 11.83 -16.54 -63.62
N GLU A 121 11.73 -15.29 -64.11
CA GLU A 121 10.94 -14.93 -65.29
C GLU A 121 11.49 -15.51 -66.63
N ASP A 122 12.67 -16.16 -66.65
CA ASP A 122 13.24 -16.78 -67.82
C ASP A 122 12.74 -18.20 -68.16
N GLY A 123 11.60 -18.62 -67.64
CA GLY A 123 10.76 -19.65 -68.24
C GLY A 123 11.00 -21.10 -67.86
N GLU A 124 11.89 -21.44 -66.97
CA GLU A 124 11.92 -22.76 -66.32
C GLU A 124 11.30 -22.70 -64.93
N PRO A 125 10.27 -23.50 -64.63
CA PRO A 125 9.74 -23.55 -63.27
C PRO A 125 10.82 -24.01 -62.32
N PRO A 126 10.99 -23.35 -61.20
CA PRO A 126 11.96 -23.82 -60.16
C PRO A 126 11.66 -25.29 -59.91
N ALA A 127 12.70 -26.13 -59.84
CA ALA A 127 12.52 -27.55 -59.64
C ALA A 127 11.55 -27.79 -58.49
N THR A 128 10.49 -28.49 -58.77
CA THR A 128 9.31 -28.63 -57.84
C THR A 128 9.72 -29.06 -56.44
N GLU A 129 10.81 -29.83 -56.32
CA GLU A 129 11.40 -30.23 -55.05
C GLU A 129 11.94 -29.03 -54.23
N ARG A 130 12.68 -28.12 -54.90
CA ARG A 130 13.27 -26.95 -54.24
C ARG A 130 12.20 -25.94 -53.72
N PHE A 131 11.09 -25.84 -54.43
CA PHE A 131 9.95 -25.03 -54.04
C PHE A 131 9.20 -25.65 -52.86
N VAL A 132 9.05 -26.96 -52.81
CA VAL A 132 8.37 -27.68 -51.69
C VAL A 132 9.27 -27.60 -50.44
N ASP A 133 10.57 -27.77 -50.54
CA ASP A 133 11.49 -27.63 -49.41
C ASP A 133 11.43 -26.22 -48.82
N LEU A 134 11.46 -25.20 -49.67
CA LEU A 134 11.39 -23.80 -49.22
C LEU A 134 10.08 -23.43 -48.55
N LEU A 135 8.95 -23.97 -49.04
CA LEU A 135 7.64 -23.84 -48.36
C LEU A 135 7.62 -24.59 -47.02
N GLY A 136 8.29 -25.72 -46.94
CA GLY A 136 8.47 -26.48 -45.68
C GLY A 136 9.22 -25.66 -44.65
N ASP A 137 10.33 -25.05 -44.99
CA ASP A 137 11.15 -24.21 -44.14
C ASP A 137 10.34 -23.00 -43.61
N ILE A 138 9.60 -22.30 -44.48
CA ILE A 138 8.74 -21.16 -44.09
C ILE A 138 7.64 -21.64 -43.16
N HIS A 139 7.00 -22.77 -43.40
CA HIS A 139 5.97 -23.30 -42.55
C HIS A 139 6.48 -23.67 -41.14
N GLU A 140 7.65 -24.29 -41.06
CA GLU A 140 8.29 -24.64 -39.79
C GLU A 140 8.66 -23.36 -38.99
N GLU A 141 9.23 -22.37 -39.67
CA GLU A 141 9.55 -21.09 -39.06
C GLU A 141 8.31 -20.35 -38.53
N GLN A 142 7.23 -20.29 -39.33
CA GLN A 142 5.97 -19.68 -38.86
C GLN A 142 5.36 -20.42 -37.66
N THR A 143 5.46 -21.73 -37.65
CA THR A 143 4.99 -22.57 -36.55
C THR A 143 5.81 -22.29 -35.27
N SER A 144 7.12 -22.23 -35.39
CA SER A 144 8.02 -21.87 -34.30
C SER A 144 7.76 -20.47 -33.76
N LEU A 145 7.57 -19.48 -34.64
CA LEU A 145 7.26 -18.10 -34.27
C LEU A 145 5.92 -18.00 -33.55
N ARG A 146 4.88 -18.69 -34.04
CA ARG A 146 3.56 -18.74 -33.35
C ARG A 146 3.67 -19.33 -31.95
N HIS A 147 4.45 -20.40 -31.78
CA HIS A 147 4.70 -21.02 -30.48
C HIS A 147 5.40 -20.04 -29.52
N PHE A 148 6.44 -19.34 -30.02
CA PHE A 148 7.19 -18.38 -29.23
C PHE A 148 6.36 -17.16 -28.81
N ILE A 149 5.51 -16.63 -29.69
CA ILE A 149 4.57 -15.56 -29.38
C ILE A 149 3.55 -16.02 -28.33
N ALA A 150 3.01 -17.23 -28.46
CA ALA A 150 2.07 -17.77 -27.49
C ALA A 150 2.68 -17.89 -26.09
N MET A 151 3.91 -18.37 -25.98
CA MET A 151 4.65 -18.43 -24.71
C MET A 151 4.92 -17.04 -24.13
N GLY A 152 5.31 -16.08 -24.96
CA GLY A 152 5.54 -14.69 -24.54
C GLY A 152 4.26 -14.04 -23.99
N LEU A 153 3.12 -14.26 -24.64
CA LEU A 153 1.82 -13.76 -24.16
C LEU A 153 1.40 -14.37 -22.80
N VAL A 154 1.68 -15.65 -22.58
CA VAL A 154 1.44 -16.30 -21.28
C VAL A 154 2.29 -15.62 -20.19
N LYS A 155 3.57 -15.40 -20.46
CA LYS A 155 4.50 -14.75 -19.50
C LYS A 155 4.09 -13.31 -19.19
N ILE A 156 3.69 -12.54 -20.19
CA ILE A 156 3.20 -11.15 -19.98
C ILE A 156 1.93 -11.13 -19.12
N ARG A 157 0.98 -12.04 -19.36
CA ARG A 157 -0.23 -12.15 -18.53
C ARG A 157 0.08 -12.51 -17.08
N GLU A 158 1.06 -13.35 -16.86
CA GLU A 158 1.51 -13.71 -15.51
C GLU A 158 2.13 -12.51 -14.80
N VAL A 159 2.95 -11.71 -15.48
CA VAL A 159 3.51 -10.44 -14.97
C VAL A 159 2.40 -9.45 -14.60
N GLU A 160 1.40 -9.27 -15.47
CA GLU A 160 0.27 -8.38 -15.20
C GLU A 160 -0.56 -8.84 -13.99
N ARG A 161 -0.80 -10.15 -13.86
CA ARG A 161 -1.51 -10.72 -12.71
C ARG A 161 -0.73 -10.49 -11.42
N ASN A 162 0.56 -10.81 -11.39
CA ASN A 162 1.41 -10.64 -10.21
C ASN A 162 1.52 -9.16 -9.82
N ARG A 163 1.64 -8.25 -10.79
CA ARG A 163 1.61 -6.81 -10.56
C ARG A 163 0.30 -6.37 -9.90
N GLY A 164 -0.84 -6.88 -10.36
CA GLY A 164 -2.15 -6.61 -9.76
C GLY A 164 -2.26 -7.12 -8.33
N GLU A 165 -1.75 -8.31 -8.04
CA GLU A 165 -1.74 -8.89 -6.69
C GLU A 165 -0.83 -8.11 -5.74
N LEU A 166 0.38 -7.72 -6.17
CA LEU A 166 1.31 -6.88 -5.41
C LEU A 166 0.73 -5.49 -5.13
N GLN A 167 0.10 -4.86 -6.11
CA GLN A 167 -0.57 -3.58 -5.94
C GLN A 167 -1.73 -3.70 -4.95
N ALA A 168 -2.54 -4.75 -5.05
CA ALA A 168 -3.64 -5.00 -4.12
C ALA A 168 -3.14 -5.29 -2.69
N ALA A 169 -2.03 -5.98 -2.51
CA ALA A 169 -1.39 -6.19 -1.22
C ALA A 169 -0.80 -4.89 -0.65
N SER A 170 -0.20 -4.05 -1.51
CA SER A 170 0.36 -2.73 -1.14
C SER A 170 -0.70 -1.72 -0.69
N LEU A 171 -1.98 -1.93 -1.01
CA LEU A 171 -3.09 -1.07 -0.60
C LEU A 171 -3.79 -1.50 0.71
N ARG A 172 -3.24 -2.50 1.42
CA ARG A 172 -3.80 -2.97 2.68
C ARG A 172 -2.85 -2.74 3.86
N ASP A 173 -3.44 -2.47 5.02
CA ASP A 173 -2.72 -2.43 6.30
C ASP A 173 -2.42 -3.86 6.79
N ALA A 174 -1.15 -4.16 7.04
CA ALA A 174 -0.68 -5.51 7.40
C ALA A 174 -1.27 -6.03 8.73
N LEU A 175 -1.60 -5.13 9.67
CA LEU A 175 -2.13 -5.51 10.99
C LEU A 175 -3.62 -5.80 10.95
N THR A 176 -4.39 -4.95 10.28
CA THR A 176 -5.85 -4.95 10.32
C THR A 176 -6.48 -5.51 9.04
N ALA A 177 -5.69 -5.66 7.97
CA ALA A 177 -6.13 -6.00 6.61
C ALA A 177 -7.24 -5.06 6.05
N LEU A 178 -7.45 -3.88 6.66
CA LEU A 178 -8.22 -2.80 6.07
C LEU A 178 -7.42 -2.15 4.93
N PRO A 179 -8.06 -1.42 4.01
CA PRO A 179 -7.37 -0.47 3.16
C PRO A 179 -6.43 0.42 4.00
N ASN A 180 -5.25 0.71 3.46
CA ASN A 180 -4.27 1.57 4.12
C ASN A 180 -4.39 3.03 3.68
N ARG A 181 -3.47 3.89 4.13
CA ARG A 181 -3.44 5.31 3.78
C ARG A 181 -3.34 5.55 2.27
N ALA A 182 -2.57 4.73 1.53
CA ALA A 182 -2.44 4.86 0.07
C ALA A 182 -3.77 4.60 -0.62
N ALA A 183 -4.45 3.51 -0.25
CA ALA A 183 -5.79 3.19 -0.76
C ALA A 183 -6.83 4.28 -0.43
N PHE A 184 -6.73 4.88 0.76
CA PHE A 184 -7.60 5.99 1.16
C PHE A 184 -7.37 7.23 0.29
N LEU A 185 -6.11 7.63 0.07
CA LEU A 185 -5.78 8.80 -0.76
C LEU A 185 -6.20 8.61 -2.22
N GLU A 186 -6.03 7.41 -2.77
CA GLU A 186 -6.52 7.06 -4.10
C GLU A 186 -8.05 7.19 -4.20
N LYS A 187 -8.77 6.62 -3.22
CA LYS A 187 -10.23 6.72 -3.15
C LYS A 187 -10.72 8.15 -2.99
N LEU A 188 -10.06 8.93 -2.13
CA LEU A 188 -10.35 10.35 -1.91
C LEU A 188 -10.13 11.19 -3.17
N GLY A 189 -9.00 10.99 -3.86
CA GLY A 189 -8.70 11.66 -5.13
C GLY A 189 -9.72 11.35 -6.22
N GLY A 190 -10.20 10.11 -6.28
CA GLY A 190 -11.23 9.68 -7.22
C GLY A 190 -12.59 10.37 -7.05
N LEU A 191 -12.89 10.93 -5.88
CA LEU A 191 -14.13 11.70 -5.67
C LEU A 191 -14.14 13.05 -6.41
N PHE A 192 -12.96 13.59 -6.69
CA PHE A 192 -12.77 14.89 -7.35
C PHE A 192 -12.39 14.78 -8.83
N SER A 193 -12.43 13.57 -9.42
CA SER A 193 -12.19 13.38 -10.85
C SER A 193 -13.36 13.94 -11.67
N LYS A 194 -13.04 14.51 -12.86
CA LYS A 194 -13.98 15.27 -13.71
C LYS A 194 -15.23 14.52 -14.16
N ASP A 195 -15.21 13.20 -14.11
CA ASP A 195 -16.31 12.35 -14.61
C ASP A 195 -17.33 11.97 -13.53
N ARG A 196 -17.15 12.41 -12.30
CA ARG A 196 -18.07 12.13 -11.19
C ARG A 196 -18.60 13.43 -10.64
N ALA A 197 -19.89 13.72 -10.91
CA ALA A 197 -20.64 14.67 -10.09
C ALA A 197 -20.51 14.21 -8.63
N ALA A 198 -19.93 15.04 -7.78
CA ALA A 198 -19.76 14.74 -6.37
C ALA A 198 -21.13 14.44 -5.76
N SER A 199 -21.52 13.16 -5.72
CA SER A 199 -22.65 12.74 -4.90
C SER A 199 -22.30 13.07 -3.45
N ALA A 200 -23.27 13.55 -2.67
CA ALA A 200 -23.09 13.90 -1.26
C ALA A 200 -22.27 12.81 -0.55
N THR A 201 -20.96 13.03 -0.41
CA THR A 201 -20.05 12.10 0.27
C THR A 201 -19.57 12.75 1.54
N THR A 202 -19.54 11.98 2.63
CA THR A 202 -19.09 12.48 3.93
C THR A 202 -17.88 11.69 4.39
N LEU A 203 -16.85 12.39 4.84
CA LEU A 203 -15.64 11.85 5.46
C LEU A 203 -15.78 11.91 6.97
N ALA A 204 -15.50 10.79 7.65
CA ALA A 204 -15.27 10.76 9.08
C ALA A 204 -13.84 10.28 9.37
N LEU A 205 -13.11 11.03 10.17
CA LEU A 205 -11.80 10.68 10.71
C LEU A 205 -11.96 10.29 12.17
N LEU A 206 -11.42 9.15 12.53
CA LEU A 206 -11.51 8.57 13.86
C LEU A 206 -10.11 8.35 14.43
N ASP A 207 -9.91 8.75 15.67
CA ASP A 207 -8.68 8.56 16.46
C ASP A 207 -9.04 7.86 17.79
N ILE A 208 -8.21 6.89 18.19
CA ILE A 208 -8.41 6.17 19.46
C ILE A 208 -7.84 7.01 20.60
N ASP A 209 -8.70 7.40 21.51
CA ASP A 209 -8.31 8.22 22.66
C ASP A 209 -7.28 7.49 23.53
N HIS A 210 -6.20 8.20 23.89
CA HIS A 210 -5.15 7.70 24.80
C HIS A 210 -4.48 6.38 24.38
N PHE A 211 -4.49 6.04 23.08
CA PHE A 211 -3.98 4.76 22.61
C PHE A 211 -2.49 4.51 22.96
N ARG A 212 -1.69 5.58 23.02
CA ARG A 212 -0.29 5.50 23.45
C ARG A 212 -0.16 5.10 24.93
N GLU A 213 -1.06 5.58 25.81
CA GLU A 213 -1.09 5.21 27.22
C GLU A 213 -1.48 3.73 27.39
N ILE A 214 -2.46 3.26 26.59
CA ILE A 214 -2.89 1.87 26.54
C ILE A 214 -1.71 0.97 26.13
N ASN A 215 -0.97 1.33 25.08
CA ASN A 215 0.23 0.60 24.67
C ASN A 215 1.33 0.62 25.74
N GLY A 216 1.47 1.73 26.46
CA GLY A 216 2.43 1.86 27.55
C GLY A 216 2.06 0.97 28.76
N LYS A 217 0.79 0.84 29.08
CA LYS A 217 0.29 0.06 30.24
C LYS A 217 0.22 -1.43 29.95
N TYR A 218 -0.27 -1.82 28.77
CA TYR A 218 -0.60 -3.22 28.43
C TYR A 218 0.32 -3.85 27.36
N GLY A 219 1.26 -3.08 26.84
CA GLY A 219 2.16 -3.51 25.79
C GLY A 219 1.55 -3.41 24.37
N SER A 220 2.41 -3.32 23.37
CA SER A 220 2.01 -3.18 21.96
C SER A 220 1.21 -4.38 21.42
N ALA A 221 1.43 -5.59 21.97
CA ALA A 221 0.65 -6.77 21.58
C ALA A 221 -0.83 -6.62 21.94
N ALA A 222 -1.14 -6.01 23.09
CA ALA A 222 -2.49 -5.71 23.51
C ALA A 222 -3.14 -4.64 22.62
N GLY A 223 -2.42 -3.55 22.32
CA GLY A 223 -2.90 -2.54 21.39
C GLY A 223 -3.16 -3.09 19.99
N ASN A 224 -2.27 -3.95 19.47
CA ASN A 224 -2.47 -4.62 18.18
C ASN A 224 -3.73 -5.51 18.17
N LYS A 225 -4.04 -6.19 19.27
CA LYS A 225 -5.29 -6.96 19.42
C LYS A 225 -6.51 -6.03 19.40
N ALA A 226 -6.43 -4.86 20.06
CA ALA A 226 -7.47 -3.85 20.03
C ALA A 226 -7.73 -3.35 18.61
N LEU A 227 -6.69 -2.95 17.88
CA LEU A 227 -6.79 -2.49 16.49
C LEU A 227 -7.44 -3.51 15.57
N ARG A 228 -7.10 -4.81 15.71
CA ARG A 228 -7.75 -5.87 14.92
C ARG A 228 -9.24 -6.00 15.25
N ARG A 229 -9.62 -5.88 16.53
CA ARG A 229 -11.03 -5.95 16.96
C ARG A 229 -11.82 -4.76 16.44
N LEU A 230 -11.26 -3.55 16.52
CA LEU A 230 -11.87 -2.34 15.97
C LEU A 230 -12.05 -2.46 14.44
N ALA A 231 -11.04 -2.93 13.73
CA ALA A 231 -11.13 -3.17 12.30
C ALA A 231 -12.24 -4.16 11.93
N ALA A 232 -12.41 -5.22 12.72
CA ALA A 232 -13.50 -6.20 12.52
C ALA A 232 -14.87 -5.58 12.80
N LEU A 233 -15.00 -4.73 13.84
CA LEU A 233 -16.20 -3.98 14.13
C LEU A 233 -16.55 -3.04 12.96
N PHE A 234 -15.60 -2.24 12.51
CA PHE A 234 -15.80 -1.24 11.45
C PHE A 234 -16.25 -1.89 10.13
N ARG A 235 -15.64 -3.02 9.74
CA ARG A 235 -16.07 -3.77 8.55
C ARG A 235 -17.53 -4.23 8.61
N LYS A 236 -18.04 -4.57 9.81
CA LYS A 236 -19.42 -5.03 9.99
C LYS A 236 -20.42 -3.88 9.98
N THR A 237 -19.95 -2.67 10.28
CA THR A 237 -20.83 -1.50 10.47
C THR A 237 -21.04 -0.71 9.19
N ILE A 238 -20.07 -0.73 8.27
CA ILE A 238 -20.14 -0.02 6.98
C ILE A 238 -20.97 -0.80 5.96
N LYS A 239 -21.64 -0.07 5.05
CA LYS A 239 -22.37 -0.63 3.92
C LYS A 239 -21.41 -0.97 2.77
N LYS A 240 -21.93 -1.66 1.76
CA LYS A 240 -21.14 -2.10 0.58
C LYS A 240 -20.48 -0.95 -0.18
N ASP A 241 -21.13 0.19 -0.26
CA ASP A 241 -20.65 1.36 -1.02
C ASP A 241 -19.80 2.32 -0.16
N ASP A 242 -19.80 2.11 1.15
CA ASP A 242 -18.94 2.86 2.06
C ASP A 242 -17.51 2.30 2.03
N PHE A 243 -16.57 3.13 2.47
CA PHE A 243 -15.16 2.76 2.52
C PHE A 243 -14.59 3.04 3.91
N VAL A 244 -13.79 2.11 4.42
CA VAL A 244 -13.03 2.29 5.67
C VAL A 244 -11.57 1.93 5.44
N ALA A 245 -10.68 2.76 5.98
CA ALA A 245 -9.23 2.57 5.92
C ALA A 245 -8.59 2.85 7.28
N ARG A 246 -7.42 2.23 7.51
CA ARG A 246 -6.50 2.64 8.57
C ARG A 246 -5.44 3.55 7.97
N ILE A 247 -5.43 4.83 8.39
CA ILE A 247 -4.58 5.87 7.80
C ILE A 247 -3.37 6.26 8.67
N GLY A 248 -3.36 5.80 9.90
CA GLY A 248 -2.29 6.05 10.88
C GLY A 248 -2.15 4.90 11.88
N GLY A 249 -1.36 5.12 12.92
CA GLY A 249 -1.15 4.13 14.00
C GLY A 249 -2.45 3.74 14.72
N ASP A 250 -3.22 4.73 15.10
CA ASP A 250 -4.49 4.68 15.83
C ASP A 250 -5.62 5.43 15.10
N GLU A 251 -5.37 5.84 13.84
CA GLU A 251 -6.28 6.64 13.04
C GLU A 251 -6.98 5.82 11.96
N PHE A 252 -8.29 6.02 11.82
CA PHE A 252 -9.12 5.41 10.80
C PHE A 252 -9.90 6.47 10.03
N ALA A 253 -10.18 6.22 8.75
CA ALA A 253 -10.97 7.07 7.88
C ALA A 253 -12.16 6.30 7.32
N PHE A 254 -13.33 6.93 7.26
CA PHE A 254 -14.54 6.40 6.67
C PHE A 254 -15.04 7.36 5.59
N LEU A 255 -15.37 6.85 4.42
CA LEU A 255 -16.08 7.58 3.39
C LEU A 255 -17.48 6.99 3.24
N PHE A 256 -18.49 7.76 3.58
CA PHE A 256 -19.90 7.41 3.47
C PHE A 256 -20.45 7.94 2.14
N ALA A 257 -20.75 7.02 1.21
CA ALA A 257 -21.22 7.38 -0.12
C ALA A 257 -22.69 7.78 -0.09
N SER A 258 -23.00 8.92 -0.69
CA SER A 258 -24.37 9.47 -0.78
C SER A 258 -25.04 9.68 0.58
N VAL A 259 -24.26 10.09 1.58
CA VAL A 259 -24.71 10.32 2.96
C VAL A 259 -24.43 11.78 3.34
N PRO A 260 -25.43 12.57 3.71
CA PRO A 260 -25.23 13.94 4.19
C PRO A 260 -24.59 13.95 5.58
N GLN A 261 -23.95 15.08 5.95
CA GLN A 261 -23.15 15.21 7.16
C GLN A 261 -23.91 14.83 8.44
N ASN A 262 -25.12 15.32 8.62
CA ASN A 262 -25.93 15.04 9.81
C ASN A 262 -26.23 13.53 9.99
N THR A 263 -26.47 12.83 8.89
CA THR A 263 -26.65 11.37 8.91
C THR A 263 -25.34 10.65 9.20
N ALA A 264 -24.23 11.12 8.64
CA ALA A 264 -22.90 10.57 8.91
C ALA A 264 -22.48 10.78 10.37
N GLU A 265 -22.82 11.93 10.98
CA GLU A 265 -22.62 12.19 12.41
C GLU A 265 -23.39 11.18 13.28
N ALA A 266 -24.64 10.87 12.93
CA ALA A 266 -25.42 9.86 13.63
C ALA A 266 -24.82 8.44 13.47
N ILE A 267 -24.26 8.12 12.30
CA ILE A 267 -23.53 6.84 12.06
C ILE A 267 -22.25 6.83 12.90
N ALA A 268 -21.49 7.92 12.90
CA ALA A 268 -20.27 8.07 13.68
C ALA A 268 -20.53 7.94 15.19
N GLU A 269 -21.63 8.51 15.69
CA GLU A 269 -22.00 8.37 17.10
C GLU A 269 -22.33 6.90 17.46
N ARG A 270 -23.01 6.17 16.58
CA ARG A 270 -23.24 4.74 16.78
C ARG A 270 -21.93 3.93 16.75
N LEU A 271 -20.98 4.32 15.90
CA LEU A 271 -19.63 3.73 15.88
C LEU A 271 -18.92 3.99 17.21
N ARG A 272 -18.92 5.24 17.68
CA ARG A 272 -18.31 5.63 18.95
C ARG A 272 -18.88 4.80 20.11
N GLN A 273 -20.21 4.73 20.23
CA GLN A 273 -20.88 3.91 21.25
C GLN A 273 -20.56 2.42 21.14
N SER A 274 -20.45 1.91 19.92
CA SER A 274 -20.07 0.52 19.68
C SER A 274 -18.62 0.23 20.11
N VAL A 275 -17.72 1.20 19.94
CA VAL A 275 -16.33 1.10 20.44
C VAL A 275 -16.30 1.15 21.97
N GLU A 276 -17.00 2.11 22.57
CA GLU A 276 -17.09 2.27 24.03
C GLU A 276 -17.68 1.03 24.72
N ALA A 277 -18.62 0.34 24.07
CA ALA A 277 -19.19 -0.91 24.56
C ALA A 277 -18.23 -2.12 24.46
N LEU A 278 -17.15 -2.02 23.67
CA LEU A 278 -16.16 -3.08 23.54
C LEU A 278 -15.28 -3.15 24.79
N ARG A 279 -15.45 -4.22 25.56
CA ARG A 279 -14.52 -4.52 26.66
C ARG A 279 -13.22 -5.04 26.10
N PHE A 280 -12.15 -4.37 26.42
CA PHE A 280 -10.80 -4.77 26.10
C PHE A 280 -10.27 -5.66 27.25
N VAL A 281 -10.24 -6.97 27.03
CA VAL A 281 -9.76 -7.92 28.05
C VAL A 281 -8.24 -7.97 28.00
N THR A 282 -7.59 -7.56 29.07
CA THR A 282 -6.15 -7.72 29.31
C THR A 282 -5.83 -9.09 29.90
N GLN A 283 -4.56 -9.45 29.97
CA GLN A 283 -4.13 -10.70 30.60
C GLN A 283 -4.43 -10.71 32.13
N GLU A 284 -4.65 -9.56 32.73
CA GLU A 284 -4.94 -9.39 34.17
C GLU A 284 -6.44 -9.38 34.49
N GLY A 285 -7.31 -9.55 33.51
CA GLY A 285 -8.75 -9.76 33.73
C GLY A 285 -9.62 -8.50 33.80
N ASP A 286 -9.09 -7.34 34.10
CA ASP A 286 -9.83 -6.06 34.14
C ASP A 286 -9.75 -5.35 32.78
N GLY A 287 -10.89 -5.32 32.09
CA GLY A 287 -10.98 -4.68 30.78
C GLY A 287 -11.20 -3.17 30.89
N GLU A 288 -10.29 -2.37 30.37
CA GLU A 288 -10.56 -0.95 30.11
C GLU A 288 -11.45 -0.79 28.87
N HIS A 289 -12.21 0.29 28.87
CA HIS A 289 -13.00 0.71 27.70
C HIS A 289 -12.13 1.55 26.79
N LEU A 290 -12.18 1.24 25.50
CA LEU A 290 -11.62 2.11 24.48
C LEU A 290 -12.63 3.21 24.17
N THR A 291 -12.16 4.44 24.07
CA THR A 291 -12.95 5.54 23.54
C THR A 291 -12.33 6.09 22.27
N VAL A 292 -13.13 6.75 21.47
CA VAL A 292 -12.69 7.32 20.19
C VAL A 292 -13.25 8.72 20.03
N SER A 293 -12.45 9.59 19.47
CA SER A 293 -12.87 10.91 18.99
C SER A 293 -13.05 10.88 17.49
N ILE A 294 -14.13 11.49 16.98
CA ILE A 294 -14.47 11.43 15.55
C ILE A 294 -14.75 12.83 15.03
N GLY A 295 -14.10 13.20 13.92
CA GLY A 295 -14.38 14.43 13.16
C GLY A 295 -15.10 14.09 11.86
N VAL A 296 -16.18 14.77 11.54
CA VAL A 296 -17.03 14.52 10.37
C VAL A 296 -17.12 15.76 9.49
N ALA A 297 -16.95 15.63 8.18
CA ALA A 297 -17.11 16.71 7.22
C ALA A 297 -17.78 16.20 5.94
N ALA A 298 -18.68 17.02 5.35
CA ALA A 298 -19.24 16.75 4.03
C ALA A 298 -18.32 17.28 2.92
N VAL A 299 -18.40 16.67 1.75
CA VAL A 299 -17.67 17.11 0.54
C VAL A 299 -18.21 18.46 0.03
N ASP A 300 -19.43 18.81 0.38
CA ASP A 300 -20.10 20.03 -0.08
C ASP A 300 -19.31 21.28 0.34
N GLY A 301 -19.09 22.15 -0.65
CA GLY A 301 -18.33 23.39 -0.46
C GLY A 301 -16.82 23.22 -0.43
N THR A 302 -16.29 22.04 -0.77
CA THR A 302 -14.85 21.78 -0.92
C THR A 302 -14.47 21.68 -2.40
N ALA A 303 -13.35 22.30 -2.79
CA ALA A 303 -12.86 22.31 -4.16
C ALA A 303 -11.80 21.22 -4.42
N THR A 304 -11.16 20.73 -3.37
CA THR A 304 -10.03 19.80 -3.48
C THR A 304 -10.10 18.67 -2.44
N PRO A 305 -9.47 17.51 -2.72
CA PRO A 305 -9.31 16.44 -1.72
C PRO A 305 -8.65 16.90 -0.43
N ALA A 306 -7.65 17.79 -0.54
CA ALA A 306 -6.92 18.33 0.61
C ALA A 306 -7.80 19.20 1.50
N GLU A 307 -8.65 20.04 0.91
CA GLU A 307 -9.61 20.86 1.65
C GLU A 307 -10.65 20.00 2.36
N PHE A 308 -11.20 19.00 1.69
CA PHE A 308 -12.15 18.06 2.26
C PHE A 308 -11.56 17.30 3.46
N PHE A 309 -10.33 16.82 3.30
CA PHE A 309 -9.60 16.15 4.39
C PHE A 309 -9.35 17.10 5.56
N SER A 310 -8.89 18.33 5.28
CA SER A 310 -8.61 19.34 6.31
C SER A 310 -9.86 19.72 7.13
N HIS A 311 -11.03 19.76 6.50
CA HIS A 311 -12.29 20.01 7.22
C HIS A 311 -12.57 18.91 8.28
N ALA A 312 -12.41 17.65 7.91
CA ALA A 312 -12.57 16.53 8.84
C ALA A 312 -11.48 16.51 9.93
N GLU A 313 -10.23 16.88 9.59
CA GLU A 313 -9.13 17.02 10.57
C GLU A 313 -9.41 18.11 11.61
N LEU A 314 -9.93 19.27 11.19
CA LEU A 314 -10.29 20.36 12.11
C LEU A 314 -11.41 19.94 13.06
N ALA A 315 -12.40 19.20 12.56
CA ALA A 315 -13.47 18.64 13.38
C ALA A 315 -12.92 17.60 14.38
N LEU A 316 -12.02 16.69 13.93
CA LEU A 316 -11.38 15.72 14.81
C LEU A 316 -10.49 16.39 15.86
N LEU A 317 -9.75 17.43 15.48
CA LEU A 317 -8.94 18.22 16.42
C LEU A 317 -9.83 18.85 17.50
N SER A 318 -11.00 19.39 17.13
CA SER A 318 -11.98 19.91 18.09
C SER A 318 -12.47 18.84 19.06
N ALA A 319 -12.77 17.63 18.56
CA ALA A 319 -13.17 16.51 19.40
C ALA A 319 -12.07 16.12 20.40
N ARG A 320 -10.81 16.07 19.96
CA ARG A 320 -9.64 15.69 20.79
C ARG A 320 -9.23 16.74 21.80
N CYS A 321 -9.36 18.02 21.45
CA CYS A 321 -9.05 19.14 22.36
C CYS A 321 -10.17 19.39 23.38
N GLY A 322 -11.39 18.96 23.10
CA GLY A 322 -12.54 19.02 23.98
C GLY A 322 -12.59 17.90 25.01
N THR A 323 -13.77 17.32 25.17
CA THR A 323 -14.02 16.22 26.14
C THR A 323 -13.47 14.88 25.73
N ARG A 324 -13.00 14.72 24.49
CA ARG A 324 -12.76 13.41 23.83
C ARG A 324 -14.01 12.53 23.87
N ASN A 325 -13.90 11.30 23.40
CA ASN A 325 -15.03 10.36 23.35
C ASN A 325 -16.31 11.01 22.80
N CYS A 326 -16.19 11.71 21.68
CA CYS A 326 -17.29 12.46 21.07
C CYS A 326 -17.16 12.53 19.54
N VAL A 327 -18.26 12.90 18.91
CA VAL A 327 -18.33 13.20 17.48
C VAL A 327 -18.50 14.69 17.28
N VAL A 328 -17.70 15.29 16.41
CA VAL A 328 -17.81 16.72 16.04
C VAL A 328 -17.98 16.82 14.53
N GLY A 329 -19.06 17.47 14.10
CA GLY A 329 -19.27 17.84 12.69
C GLY A 329 -18.51 19.12 12.35
N TYR A 330 -17.95 19.17 11.14
CA TYR A 330 -17.30 20.38 10.65
C TYR A 330 -18.32 21.52 10.45
N SER A 331 -17.99 22.68 10.99
CA SER A 331 -18.61 23.95 10.67
C SER A 331 -17.54 25.05 10.66
N ARG A 332 -17.87 26.21 10.08
CA ARG A 332 -16.94 27.34 10.10
C ARG A 332 -16.60 27.81 11.53
N GLU A 333 -17.53 27.69 12.44
CA GLU A 333 -17.35 28.01 13.86
C GLU A 333 -16.35 27.02 14.51
N VAL A 334 -16.53 25.73 14.28
CA VAL A 334 -15.61 24.68 14.75
C VAL A 334 -14.20 24.92 14.23
N ALA A 335 -14.05 25.29 12.95
CA ALA A 335 -12.74 25.57 12.35
C ALA A 335 -12.05 26.78 13.01
N GLN A 336 -12.79 27.82 13.37
CA GLN A 336 -12.24 28.99 14.06
C GLN A 336 -11.78 28.66 15.48
N HIS A 337 -12.59 27.92 16.23
CA HIS A 337 -12.25 27.51 17.60
C HIS A 337 -11.06 26.53 17.63
N SER A 338 -11.00 25.58 16.74
CA SER A 338 -9.90 24.61 16.67
C SER A 338 -8.55 25.28 16.38
N ARG A 339 -8.52 26.26 15.47
CA ARG A 339 -7.31 27.04 15.17
C ARG A 339 -6.85 27.85 16.38
N SER A 340 -7.76 28.50 17.09
CA SER A 340 -7.45 29.29 18.28
C SER A 340 -6.93 28.42 19.43
N SER A 341 -7.53 27.26 19.67
CA SER A 341 -7.09 26.32 20.69
C SER A 341 -5.72 25.70 20.39
N TYR A 342 -5.43 25.41 19.11
CA TYR A 342 -4.14 24.88 18.68
C TYR A 342 -3.02 25.93 18.85
N LEU A 343 -3.27 27.18 18.50
CA LEU A 343 -2.31 28.29 18.68
C LEU A 343 -2.04 28.58 20.16
N ALA A 344 -3.06 28.46 21.02
CA ALA A 344 -2.90 28.60 22.47
C ALA A 344 -2.02 27.49 23.08
N GLN A 345 -2.06 26.27 22.55
CA GLN A 345 -1.23 25.15 23.01
C GLN A 345 0.23 25.21 22.50
N LEU A 346 0.50 25.95 21.43
CA LEU A 346 1.85 26.16 20.91
C LEU A 346 2.56 27.36 21.53
N GLY A 347 1.83 28.24 22.24
CA GLY A 347 2.33 29.45 22.87
C GLY A 347 2.74 29.28 24.35
N ASP A 348 2.48 28.12 24.95
CA ASP A 348 2.93 27.69 26.27
C ASP A 348 4.08 26.66 26.13
#